data_b7b8041c6800eb558782883b2eabfbab
#
_entry.id   b7b8041c6800eb558782883b2eabfbab
#
_cell.length_a   1.000
_cell.length_b   1.000
_cell.length_c   1.000
_cell.angle_alpha   90.00
_cell.angle_beta   90.00
_cell.angle_gamma   90.00
#
_symmetry.space_group_name_H-M   'P 1'
#
loop_
_entity.id
_entity.type
_entity.pdbx_description
1 polymer ?
#
loop_
_entity_poly.entity_id
_entity_poly.type
_entity_poly.pdbx_seq_one_letter_code
_entity_poly.pdbx_strand_id
1 'polypeptide(L)'
;ADAFSKFKQDKNLEVAILTGEGRGFCAGEDMKESLEIGKLASAPMKGDKIYNPFMNGDLEKPVIGAINGYAMGGGFMLVEKTDLRVAVKEAIFEMLEAKRWLLGGYNHGHYANLPHPVATEMALGFRLSAERLYQVGFINRLVEKEDLINTSLEMAEHLLSLPPASRVNTIYMM
;
A
#
# COMPACT_ATOMS: atom_id res chain seq x y z
N ALA A 1 -10.32 -1.89 -7.93
CA ALA A 1 -10.98 -3.20 -7.77
C ALA A 1 -10.78 -4.08 -9.01
N ASP A 2 -11.15 -3.62 -10.20
CA ASP A 2 -11.16 -4.42 -11.44
C ASP A 2 -9.79 -4.95 -11.86
N ALA A 3 -8.74 -4.12 -11.76
CA ALA A 3 -7.37 -4.53 -12.07
C ALA A 3 -6.91 -5.70 -11.17
N PHE A 4 -7.18 -5.64 -9.88
CA PHE A 4 -6.84 -6.71 -8.95
C PHE A 4 -7.73 -7.94 -9.09
N SER A 5 -9.00 -7.78 -9.49
CA SER A 5 -9.86 -8.90 -9.84
C SER A 5 -9.34 -9.65 -11.08
N LYS A 6 -8.90 -8.90 -12.11
CA LYS A 6 -8.24 -9.47 -13.29
C LYS A 6 -6.92 -10.16 -12.91
N PHE A 7 -6.08 -9.49 -12.11
CA PHE A 7 -4.81 -10.05 -11.64
C PHE A 7 -5.01 -11.38 -10.89
N LYS A 8 -6.02 -11.44 -10.01
CA LYS A 8 -6.37 -12.66 -9.27
C LYS A 8 -6.74 -13.81 -10.20
N GLN A 9 -7.55 -13.53 -11.23
CA GLN A 9 -8.13 -14.57 -12.12
C GLN A 9 -7.20 -15.02 -13.24
N ASP A 10 -6.35 -14.12 -13.75
CA ASP A 10 -5.50 -14.40 -14.91
C ASP A 10 -4.25 -15.20 -14.48
N LYS A 11 -4.18 -16.47 -14.88
CA LYS A 11 -3.07 -17.38 -14.55
C LYS A 11 -1.72 -16.98 -15.15
N ASN A 12 -1.71 -16.10 -16.15
CA ASN A 12 -0.48 -15.60 -16.77
C ASN A 12 0.12 -14.40 -16.03
N LEU A 13 -0.62 -13.80 -15.09
CA LEU A 13 -0.15 -12.71 -14.25
C LEU A 13 0.25 -13.27 -12.89
N GLU A 14 1.53 -13.22 -12.55
CA GLU A 14 2.07 -13.90 -11.37
C GLU A 14 2.58 -12.94 -10.28
N VAL A 15 3.00 -11.72 -10.64
CA VAL A 15 3.46 -10.67 -9.74
C VAL A 15 2.86 -9.34 -10.20
N ALA A 16 2.45 -8.48 -9.27
CA ALA A 16 2.01 -7.14 -9.58
C ALA A 16 2.95 -6.09 -8.98
N ILE A 17 3.14 -4.99 -9.69
CA ILE A 17 3.79 -3.78 -9.18
C ILE A 17 2.73 -2.68 -9.12
N LEU A 18 2.50 -2.14 -7.92
CA LEU A 18 1.57 -1.05 -7.68
C LEU A 18 2.34 0.24 -7.49
N THR A 19 2.10 1.23 -8.33
CA THR A 19 2.71 2.55 -8.23
C THR A 19 1.70 3.67 -8.50
N GLY A 20 2.03 4.89 -8.12
CA GLY A 20 1.24 6.08 -8.43
C GLY A 20 1.75 6.78 -9.69
N GLU A 21 0.89 7.60 -10.28
CA GLU A 21 1.27 8.49 -11.38
C GLU A 21 1.61 9.90 -10.86
N GLY A 22 2.64 10.54 -11.43
CA GLY A 22 3.01 11.91 -11.10
C GLY A 22 3.75 12.06 -9.77
N ARG A 23 3.31 12.98 -8.91
CA ARG A 23 4.05 13.43 -7.71
C ARG A 23 3.82 12.56 -6.47
N GLY A 24 2.82 11.76 -6.44
CA GLY A 24 2.45 10.99 -5.27
C GLY A 24 2.03 9.57 -5.60
N PHE A 25 2.17 8.69 -4.62
CA PHE A 25 1.66 7.33 -4.73
C PHE A 25 0.13 7.31 -4.63
N CYS A 26 -0.40 7.88 -3.53
CA CYS A 26 -1.84 8.04 -3.34
C CYS A 26 -2.09 9.04 -2.20
N ALA A 27 -2.90 10.06 -2.47
CA ALA A 27 -3.24 11.10 -1.48
C ALA A 27 -4.39 10.73 -0.53
N GLY A 28 -4.97 9.53 -0.69
CA GLY A 28 -6.10 9.06 0.11
C GLY A 28 -7.45 9.46 -0.46
N GLU A 29 -8.41 9.70 0.42
CA GLU A 29 -9.79 10.06 0.10
C GLU A 29 -9.89 11.40 -0.62
N ASP A 30 -10.71 11.49 -1.69
CA ASP A 30 -11.06 12.77 -2.31
C ASP A 30 -12.04 13.54 -1.41
N MET A 31 -11.48 14.48 -0.66
CA MET A 31 -12.25 15.27 0.31
C MET A 31 -13.23 16.22 -0.34
N LYS A 32 -12.99 16.66 -1.59
CA LYS A 32 -13.94 17.52 -2.30
C LYS A 32 -15.18 16.73 -2.67
N GLU A 33 -14.97 15.58 -3.31
CA GLU A 33 -16.06 14.67 -3.66
C GLU A 33 -16.83 14.23 -2.41
N SER A 34 -16.14 13.86 -1.34
CA SER A 34 -16.75 13.46 -0.07
C SER A 34 -17.62 14.54 0.53
N LEU A 35 -17.20 15.81 0.48
CA LEU A 35 -17.99 16.96 0.96
C LEU A 35 -19.20 17.24 0.07
N GLU A 36 -19.06 17.14 -1.24
CA GLU A 36 -20.15 17.35 -2.21
C GLU A 36 -21.27 16.32 -2.06
N ILE A 37 -20.91 15.06 -1.84
CA ILE A 37 -21.88 13.97 -1.68
C ILE A 37 -22.35 13.75 -0.22
N GLY A 38 -21.77 14.48 0.74
CA GLY A 38 -22.12 14.39 2.16
C GLY A 38 -21.77 13.05 2.85
N LYS A 39 -20.85 12.28 2.27
CA LYS A 39 -20.33 11.01 2.81
C LYS A 39 -18.93 10.77 2.27
N LEU A 40 -18.20 9.77 2.80
CA LEU A 40 -16.93 9.35 2.20
C LEU A 40 -17.16 8.85 0.77
N ALA A 41 -16.43 9.41 -0.20
CA ALA A 41 -16.53 9.02 -1.60
C ALA A 41 -16.15 7.54 -1.82
N SER A 42 -15.20 7.04 -1.01
CA SER A 42 -14.80 5.63 -0.98
C SER A 42 -15.81 4.70 -0.30
N ALA A 43 -16.82 5.24 0.42
CA ALA A 43 -17.81 4.41 1.08
C ALA A 43 -18.71 3.71 0.05
N PRO A 44 -18.92 2.39 0.15
CA PRO A 44 -19.81 1.69 -0.75
C PRO A 44 -21.24 2.25 -0.64
N MET A 45 -21.93 2.39 -1.77
CA MET A 45 -23.36 2.68 -1.74
C MET A 45 -24.09 1.51 -1.06
N LYS A 46 -25.23 1.83 -0.41
CA LYS A 46 -26.02 0.83 0.29
C LYS A 46 -26.45 -0.26 -0.71
N GLY A 47 -25.84 -1.44 -0.60
CA GLY A 47 -26.07 -2.57 -1.53
C GLY A 47 -24.86 -2.95 -2.39
N ASP A 48 -23.92 -2.06 -2.63
CA ASP A 48 -22.70 -2.35 -3.42
C ASP A 48 -21.59 -2.88 -2.53
N LYS A 49 -21.41 -4.19 -2.51
CA LYS A 49 -20.15 -4.79 -2.03
C LYS A 49 -19.16 -4.70 -3.19
N ILE A 50 -18.39 -3.61 -3.26
CA ILE A 50 -17.24 -3.56 -4.18
C ILE A 50 -16.21 -4.56 -3.64
N TYR A 51 -16.16 -5.73 -4.25
CA TYR A 51 -15.15 -6.72 -3.93
C TYR A 51 -13.79 -6.25 -4.47
N ASN A 52 -12.84 -6.08 -3.59
CA ASN A 52 -11.44 -5.78 -3.95
C ASN A 52 -10.53 -6.83 -3.31
N PRO A 53 -10.07 -7.83 -4.09
CA PRO A 53 -9.27 -8.93 -3.55
C PRO A 53 -7.96 -8.46 -2.90
N PHE A 54 -7.37 -7.37 -3.36
CA PHE A 54 -6.17 -6.79 -2.76
C PHE A 54 -6.45 -6.20 -1.37
N MET A 55 -7.49 -5.37 -1.25
CA MET A 55 -7.83 -4.75 0.05
C MET A 55 -8.39 -5.76 1.04
N ASN A 56 -9.04 -6.82 0.56
CA ASN A 56 -9.59 -7.89 1.40
C ASN A 56 -8.54 -8.91 1.86
N GLY A 57 -7.31 -8.87 1.33
CA GLY A 57 -6.28 -9.88 1.62
C GLY A 57 -6.52 -11.23 0.93
N ASP A 58 -7.28 -11.23 -0.17
CA ASP A 58 -7.65 -12.46 -0.89
C ASP A 58 -6.72 -12.76 -2.08
N LEU A 59 -5.55 -12.10 -2.16
CA LEU A 59 -4.55 -12.37 -3.19
C LEU A 59 -3.54 -13.40 -2.68
N GLU A 60 -3.33 -14.45 -3.48
CA GLU A 60 -2.28 -15.45 -3.27
C GLU A 60 -1.02 -15.14 -4.11
N LYS A 61 -1.03 -14.01 -4.80
CA LYS A 61 0.04 -13.56 -5.69
C LYS A 61 0.68 -12.31 -5.13
N PRO A 62 2.02 -12.20 -5.13
CA PRO A 62 2.71 -11.08 -4.53
C PRO A 62 2.44 -9.75 -5.24
N VAL A 63 2.32 -8.71 -4.43
CA VAL A 63 2.20 -7.32 -4.87
C VAL A 63 3.38 -6.51 -4.32
N ILE A 64 4.15 -5.91 -5.21
CA ILE A 64 5.24 -5.00 -4.86
C ILE A 64 4.73 -3.57 -4.91
N GLY A 65 4.85 -2.84 -3.80
CA GLY A 65 4.60 -1.40 -3.77
C GLY A 65 5.83 -0.63 -4.27
N ALA A 66 5.68 0.09 -5.38
CA ALA A 66 6.69 1.04 -5.87
C ALA A 66 6.24 2.46 -5.52
N ILE A 67 6.66 2.94 -4.34
CA ILE A 67 6.14 4.16 -3.71
C ILE A 67 6.91 5.37 -4.23
N ASN A 68 6.32 6.08 -5.19
CA ASN A 68 6.91 7.19 -5.93
C ASN A 68 6.76 8.57 -5.26
N GLY A 69 6.19 8.63 -4.04
CA GLY A 69 5.99 9.88 -3.33
C GLY A 69 5.02 9.74 -2.16
N TYR A 70 4.14 10.71 -1.99
CA TYR A 70 3.19 10.75 -0.87
C TYR A 70 2.25 9.55 -0.83
N ALA A 71 2.13 8.91 0.35
CA ALA A 71 1.16 7.87 0.65
C ALA A 71 0.38 8.28 1.92
N MET A 72 -0.79 8.91 1.74
CA MET A 72 -1.55 9.55 2.80
C MET A 72 -2.88 8.86 3.07
N GLY A 73 -3.25 8.66 4.33
CA GLY A 73 -4.53 8.05 4.69
C GLY A 73 -4.79 6.73 3.97
N GLY A 74 -5.83 6.67 3.13
CA GLY A 74 -6.11 5.51 2.28
C GLY A 74 -4.94 5.10 1.37
N GLY A 75 -4.04 6.03 1.02
CA GLY A 75 -2.80 5.72 0.31
C GLY A 75 -1.83 4.87 1.13
N PHE A 76 -1.69 5.16 2.43
CA PHE A 76 -0.92 4.31 3.33
C PHE A 76 -1.56 2.93 3.48
N MET A 77 -2.90 2.85 3.54
CA MET A 77 -3.62 1.57 3.58
C MET A 77 -3.34 0.69 2.36
N LEU A 78 -3.13 1.29 1.18
CA LEU A 78 -2.68 0.54 0.00
C LEU A 78 -1.26 0.02 0.17
N VAL A 79 -0.35 0.84 0.73
CA VAL A 79 1.04 0.44 0.97
C VAL A 79 1.13 -0.70 1.99
N GLU A 80 0.37 -0.64 3.09
CA GLU A 80 0.38 -1.70 4.11
C GLU A 80 -0.05 -3.07 3.57
N LYS A 81 -0.89 -3.08 2.52
CA LYS A 81 -1.38 -4.30 1.87
C LYS A 81 -0.42 -4.90 0.84
N THR A 82 0.67 -4.20 0.49
CA THR A 82 1.70 -4.77 -0.39
C THR A 82 2.62 -5.69 0.39
N ASP A 83 3.14 -6.73 -0.27
CA ASP A 83 4.02 -7.72 0.35
C ASP A 83 5.46 -7.22 0.45
N LEU A 84 5.94 -6.54 -0.59
CA LEU A 84 7.27 -5.93 -0.66
C LEU A 84 7.16 -4.46 -1.05
N ARG A 85 8.13 -3.64 -0.61
CA ARG A 85 8.06 -2.19 -0.78
C ARG A 85 9.40 -1.62 -1.22
N VAL A 86 9.37 -0.91 -2.34
CA VAL A 86 10.46 -0.04 -2.81
C VAL A 86 9.95 1.39 -2.72
N ALA A 87 10.68 2.29 -2.11
CA ALA A 87 10.26 3.68 -1.99
C ALA A 87 11.35 4.64 -2.44
N VAL A 88 10.94 5.76 -3.02
CA VAL A 88 11.87 6.87 -3.23
C VAL A 88 12.20 7.54 -1.90
N LYS A 89 13.40 8.13 -1.79
CA LYS A 89 13.86 8.79 -0.55
C LYS A 89 12.93 9.92 -0.10
N GLU A 90 12.28 10.61 -1.04
CA GLU A 90 11.37 11.71 -0.80
C GLU A 90 9.96 11.27 -0.40
N ALA A 91 9.67 9.96 -0.39
CA ALA A 91 8.35 9.49 -0.04
C ALA A 91 8.00 9.80 1.43
N ILE A 92 6.76 10.22 1.64
CA ILE A 92 6.22 10.60 2.93
C ILE A 92 4.94 9.82 3.19
N PHE A 93 4.81 9.33 4.40
CA PHE A 93 3.69 8.51 4.86
C PHE A 93 2.99 9.20 6.03
N GLU A 94 1.67 9.23 6.02
CA GLU A 94 0.88 9.87 7.06
C GLU A 94 -0.52 9.27 7.14
N MET A 95 -1.01 9.01 8.36
CA MET A 95 -2.42 8.76 8.64
C MET A 95 -3.05 10.06 9.15
N LEU A 96 -4.06 10.56 8.44
CA LEU A 96 -4.64 11.88 8.67
C LEU A 96 -5.85 11.88 9.62
N GLU A 97 -6.33 10.71 9.99
CA GLU A 97 -7.57 10.47 10.70
C GLU A 97 -7.62 11.23 12.03
N ALA A 98 -6.58 11.14 12.85
CA ALA A 98 -6.51 11.84 14.14
C ALA A 98 -6.60 13.37 13.99
N LYS A 99 -6.05 13.94 12.90
CA LYS A 99 -6.14 15.38 12.60
C LYS A 99 -7.53 15.80 12.13
N ARG A 100 -8.40 14.87 11.81
CA ARG A 100 -9.74 15.07 11.25
C ARG A 100 -10.85 14.55 12.15
N TRP A 101 -10.56 14.32 13.43
CA TRP A 101 -11.52 13.79 14.42
C TRP A 101 -12.08 12.41 14.04
N LEU A 102 -11.31 11.61 13.29
CA LEU A 102 -11.65 10.25 12.92
C LEU A 102 -10.82 9.26 13.75
N LEU A 103 -11.41 8.13 14.10
CA LEU A 103 -10.77 7.12 14.95
C LEU A 103 -10.15 5.96 14.16
N GLY A 104 -10.30 5.92 12.84
CA GLY A 104 -9.91 4.76 12.01
C GLY A 104 -8.41 4.51 11.92
N GLY A 105 -7.59 5.56 12.05
CA GLY A 105 -6.15 5.49 11.77
C GLY A 105 -5.30 4.72 12.79
N TYR A 106 -5.79 4.48 14.00
CA TYR A 106 -4.99 3.92 15.10
C TYR A 106 -4.50 2.49 14.87
N ASN A 107 -5.19 1.71 14.05
CA ASN A 107 -4.85 0.31 13.78
C ASN A 107 -3.80 0.12 12.67
N HIS A 108 -3.68 1.09 11.74
CA HIS A 108 -2.91 0.88 10.50
C HIS A 108 -1.42 0.67 10.72
N GLY A 109 -0.81 1.38 11.67
CA GLY A 109 0.57 1.12 12.03
C GLY A 109 0.80 -0.29 12.58
N HIS A 110 -0.16 -0.83 13.34
CA HIS A 110 -0.09 -2.20 13.86
C HIS A 110 -0.34 -3.24 12.77
N TYR A 111 -1.30 -3.04 11.88
CA TYR A 111 -1.53 -3.93 10.72
C TYR A 111 -0.32 -3.97 9.78
N ALA A 112 0.42 -2.87 9.70
CA ALA A 112 1.68 -2.77 8.97
C ALA A 112 2.86 -3.42 9.70
N ASN A 113 2.67 -4.02 10.88
CA ASN A 113 3.71 -4.59 11.73
C ASN A 113 4.81 -3.57 12.10
N LEU A 114 4.46 -2.29 12.22
CA LEU A 114 5.40 -1.27 12.70
C LEU A 114 5.69 -1.46 14.20
N PRO A 115 6.93 -1.19 14.67
CA PRO A 115 7.22 -1.13 16.09
C PRO A 115 6.24 -0.19 16.79
N HIS A 116 5.77 -0.56 17.98
CA HIS A 116 4.73 0.19 18.72
C HIS A 116 4.96 1.71 18.78
N PRO A 117 6.16 2.24 19.07
CA PRO A 117 6.38 3.69 19.08
C PRO A 117 6.14 4.33 17.72
N VAL A 118 6.54 3.68 16.62
CA VAL A 118 6.36 4.18 15.24
C VAL A 118 4.90 4.10 14.83
N ALA A 119 4.21 3.01 15.20
CA ALA A 119 2.77 2.88 15.00
C ALA A 119 2.00 3.98 15.75
N THR A 120 2.43 4.33 16.96
CA THR A 120 1.85 5.42 17.76
C THR A 120 2.07 6.79 17.12
N GLU A 121 3.29 7.08 16.64
CA GLU A 121 3.58 8.30 15.85
C GLU A 121 2.63 8.41 14.66
N MET A 122 2.48 7.33 13.89
CA MET A 122 1.59 7.29 12.74
C MET A 122 0.12 7.51 13.13
N ALA A 123 -0.37 6.80 14.14
CA ALA A 123 -1.75 6.93 14.63
C ALA A 123 -2.07 8.35 15.13
N LEU A 124 -1.09 9.07 15.65
CA LEU A 124 -1.20 10.47 16.08
C LEU A 124 -1.00 11.48 14.93
N GLY A 125 -0.87 11.01 13.70
CA GLY A 125 -0.78 11.85 12.50
C GLY A 125 0.58 12.52 12.31
N PHE A 126 1.65 11.92 12.82
CA PHE A 126 3.01 12.35 12.47
C PHE A 126 3.33 11.91 11.04
N ARG A 127 4.09 12.75 10.34
CA ARG A 127 4.65 12.39 9.04
C ARG A 127 5.88 11.53 9.25
N LEU A 128 5.90 10.36 8.62
CA LEU A 128 7.04 9.47 8.63
C LEU A 128 7.74 9.53 7.27
N SER A 129 9.06 9.68 7.29
CA SER A 129 9.86 9.63 6.06
C SER A 129 10.07 8.20 5.60
N ALA A 130 10.37 8.03 4.31
CA ALA A 130 10.75 6.73 3.75
C ALA A 130 12.00 6.16 4.45
N GLU A 131 12.97 7.02 4.79
CA GLU A 131 14.15 6.62 5.52
C GLU A 131 13.80 6.04 6.91
N ARG A 132 12.92 6.70 7.68
CA ARG A 132 12.46 6.19 8.98
C ARG A 132 11.80 4.83 8.85
N LEU A 133 10.94 4.65 7.85
CA LEU A 133 10.25 3.38 7.61
C LEU A 133 11.19 2.29 7.05
N TYR A 134 12.23 2.66 6.33
CA TYR A 134 13.30 1.76 5.92
C TYR A 134 14.12 1.27 7.13
N GLN A 135 14.50 2.18 8.04
CA GLN A 135 15.26 1.85 9.26
C GLN A 135 14.53 0.86 10.17
N VAL A 136 13.20 0.90 10.20
CA VAL A 136 12.37 -0.04 11.00
C VAL A 136 11.93 -1.29 10.22
N GLY A 137 12.40 -1.47 8.99
CA GLY A 137 12.17 -2.67 8.19
C GLY A 137 10.82 -2.72 7.47
N PHE A 138 10.04 -1.64 7.45
CA PHE A 138 8.78 -1.59 6.70
C PHE A 138 9.00 -1.44 5.19
N ILE A 139 10.04 -0.70 4.78
CA ILE A 139 10.45 -0.55 3.39
C ILE A 139 11.64 -1.48 3.13
N ASN A 140 11.58 -2.27 2.06
CA ASN A 140 12.63 -3.23 1.70
C ASN A 140 13.80 -2.58 0.96
N ARG A 141 13.53 -1.56 0.14
CA ARG A 141 14.54 -0.82 -0.63
C ARG A 141 14.20 0.66 -0.64
N LEU A 142 15.22 1.48 -0.41
CA LEU A 142 15.15 2.94 -0.50
C LEU A 142 16.04 3.38 -1.67
N VAL A 143 15.47 4.07 -2.64
CA VAL A 143 16.12 4.35 -3.91
C VAL A 143 15.94 5.81 -4.35
N GLU A 144 16.71 6.24 -5.35
CA GLU A 144 16.44 7.47 -6.07
C GLU A 144 15.24 7.30 -7.00
N LYS A 145 14.63 8.39 -7.40
CA LYS A 145 13.38 8.35 -8.18
C LYS A 145 13.53 7.62 -9.50
N GLU A 146 14.66 7.78 -10.14
CA GLU A 146 15.00 7.19 -11.44
C GLU A 146 15.11 5.66 -11.36
N ASP A 147 15.46 5.12 -10.20
CA ASP A 147 15.71 3.70 -9.97
C ASP A 147 14.47 2.94 -9.48
N LEU A 148 13.39 3.65 -9.13
CA LEU A 148 12.22 3.07 -8.48
C LEU A 148 11.63 1.89 -9.26
N ILE A 149 11.35 2.08 -10.53
CA ILE A 149 10.72 1.06 -11.36
C ILE A 149 11.68 -0.08 -11.66
N ASN A 150 12.95 0.23 -11.98
CA ASN A 150 13.96 -0.78 -12.26
C ASN A 150 14.18 -1.70 -11.05
N THR A 151 14.35 -1.14 -9.85
CA THR A 151 14.50 -1.92 -8.61
C THR A 151 13.25 -2.76 -8.32
N SER A 152 12.07 -2.23 -8.60
CA SER A 152 10.81 -2.98 -8.43
C SER A 152 10.71 -4.14 -9.42
N LEU A 153 11.15 -3.95 -10.67
CA LEU A 153 11.21 -5.01 -11.69
C LEU A 153 12.23 -6.08 -11.31
N GLU A 154 13.43 -5.71 -10.85
CA GLU A 154 14.43 -6.68 -10.36
C GLU A 154 13.86 -7.56 -9.22
N MET A 155 13.11 -6.96 -8.29
CA MET A 155 12.43 -7.73 -7.25
C MET A 155 11.35 -8.65 -7.81
N ALA A 156 10.59 -8.19 -8.82
CA ALA A 156 9.59 -9.02 -9.48
C ALA A 156 10.24 -10.19 -10.24
N GLU A 157 11.33 -9.96 -10.95
CA GLU A 157 12.10 -11.00 -11.64
C GLU A 157 12.66 -12.04 -10.67
N HIS A 158 13.17 -11.59 -9.51
CA HIS A 158 13.57 -12.50 -8.45
C HIS A 158 12.41 -13.39 -8.00
N LEU A 159 11.23 -12.81 -7.74
CA LEU A 159 10.04 -13.59 -7.36
C LEU A 159 9.63 -14.57 -8.47
N LEU A 160 9.70 -14.17 -9.73
CA LEU A 160 9.38 -15.03 -10.87
C LEU A 160 10.39 -16.18 -11.06
N SER A 161 11.63 -16.02 -10.62
CA SER A 161 12.64 -17.09 -10.62
C SER A 161 12.38 -18.21 -9.61
N LEU A 162 11.53 -17.94 -8.60
CA LEU A 162 11.15 -18.95 -7.61
C LEU A 162 10.12 -19.94 -8.17
N PRO A 163 10.10 -21.19 -7.70
CA PRO A 163 9.03 -22.12 -8.05
C PRO A 163 7.65 -21.55 -7.76
N PRO A 164 6.69 -21.61 -8.69
CA PRO A 164 5.37 -20.97 -8.50
C PRO A 164 4.65 -21.38 -7.22
N ALA A 165 4.69 -22.68 -6.88
CA ALA A 165 4.06 -23.19 -5.65
C ALA A 165 4.70 -22.62 -4.38
N SER A 166 6.04 -22.45 -4.36
CA SER A 166 6.72 -21.83 -3.20
C SER A 166 6.34 -20.38 -3.04
N ARG A 167 6.25 -19.62 -4.13
CA ARG A 167 5.85 -18.22 -4.13
C ARG A 167 4.42 -18.04 -3.60
N VAL A 168 3.45 -18.78 -4.18
CA VAL A 168 2.04 -18.72 -3.78
C VAL A 168 1.87 -19.13 -2.32
N ASN A 169 2.44 -20.26 -1.92
CA ASN A 169 2.32 -20.77 -0.55
C ASN A 169 2.95 -19.81 0.48
N THR A 170 4.08 -19.17 0.15
CA THR A 170 4.71 -18.21 1.05
C THR A 170 3.80 -17.01 1.30
N ILE A 171 3.23 -16.42 0.23
CA ILE A 171 2.30 -15.28 0.36
C ILE A 171 1.03 -15.69 1.14
N TYR A 172 0.50 -16.85 0.89
CA TYR A 172 -0.70 -17.36 1.60
C TYR A 172 -0.46 -17.57 3.10
N MET A 173 0.77 -17.92 3.50
CA MET A 173 1.15 -18.21 4.90
C MET A 173 1.56 -16.95 5.69
N MET A 174 1.87 -15.82 5.02
CA MET A 174 2.27 -14.55 5.64
C MET A 174 1.06 -13.69 6.03
#